data_3d64a9812550f2622700d3a1ed683612
#
_entry.id   3d64a9812550f2622700d3a1ed683612
#
_cell.length_a   1.000
_cell.length_b   1.000
_cell.length_c   1.000
_cell.angle_alpha   90.00
_cell.angle_beta   90.00
_cell.angle_gamma   90.00
#
_symmetry.space_group_name_H-M   'P 1'
#
loop_
_entity.id
_entity.type
_entity.pdbx_description
1 polymer ?
#
loop_
_entity_poly.entity_id
_entity_poly.type
_entity_poly.pdbx_seq_one_letter_code
_entity_poly.pdbx_strand_id
1 'polypeptide(L)'
;MSEERFLVTGALGVIGAWTVATLVRAGVPVVAFDLGDDTRRLRLILSDEELTQVALVRGDTTDRASIERALDAHEITQVVHLAALLIPLIKADPPYGALVNVVGTLNVFASVKERLNRIRGLAYASSIAAYDRADDPGHPVPADTVGHPLTHYGVNKQANEGAARIYWLDDGVASVGLRPYIVYGPGRDTGLTAAPSLAMAAAAAGEGYHIPFGGRIMLQHAADAAAAFIAAARAATAEARVFNLGGGSVHVRDCIAAIERAAPEVEGRITFDDEQLPFPQEFEAETLERTLGPLSWRPLDEGVRETVEHYRRVAAVSPAPVSPRGEPGS
;
A
#
# COMPACT_ATOMS: atom_id res chain seq x y z
N MET A 1 10.22 19.75 20.71
CA MET A 1 9.92 18.41 20.12
C MET A 1 10.96 18.19 19.03
N SER A 2 11.64 17.04 18.97
CA SER A 2 12.56 16.77 17.87
C SER A 2 11.75 16.72 16.56
N GLU A 3 12.31 17.25 15.50
CA GLU A 3 11.73 17.29 14.16
C GLU A 3 11.39 15.88 13.67
N GLU A 4 10.24 15.70 13.02
CA GLU A 4 9.87 14.41 12.42
C GLU A 4 10.80 14.10 11.25
N ARG A 5 11.27 12.84 11.16
CA ARG A 5 12.07 12.32 10.06
C ARG A 5 11.63 10.90 9.75
N PHE A 6 11.14 10.68 8.57
CA PHE A 6 10.56 9.39 8.18
C PHE A 6 11.53 8.53 7.39
N LEU A 7 11.57 7.22 7.70
CA LEU A 7 12.06 6.19 6.80
C LEU A 7 10.87 5.46 6.19
N VAL A 8 10.80 5.40 4.87
CA VAL A 8 9.80 4.61 4.15
C VAL A 8 10.53 3.48 3.42
N THR A 9 10.34 2.24 3.84
CA THR A 9 10.87 1.07 3.12
C THR A 9 9.86 0.60 2.07
N GLY A 10 10.33 0.07 0.94
CA GLY A 10 9.45 -0.18 -0.20
C GLY A 10 8.93 1.12 -0.84
N ALA A 11 9.75 2.16 -0.75
CA ALA A 11 9.40 3.52 -1.12
C ALA A 11 9.12 3.69 -2.62
N LEU A 12 9.65 2.81 -3.46
CA LEU A 12 9.41 2.80 -4.91
C LEU A 12 8.18 1.97 -5.32
N GLY A 13 7.48 1.35 -4.35
CA GLY A 13 6.16 0.77 -4.52
C GLY A 13 5.06 1.85 -4.59
N VAL A 14 3.81 1.46 -4.95
CA VAL A 14 2.73 2.44 -5.11
C VAL A 14 2.41 3.20 -3.81
N ILE A 15 2.15 2.49 -2.71
CA ILE A 15 1.85 3.14 -1.42
C ILE A 15 3.07 3.91 -0.92
N GLY A 16 4.28 3.35 -1.10
CA GLY A 16 5.53 4.00 -0.72
C GLY A 16 5.75 5.33 -1.44
N ALA A 17 5.57 5.35 -2.76
CA ALA A 17 5.72 6.57 -3.55
C ALA A 17 4.72 7.67 -3.14
N TRP A 18 3.46 7.31 -2.86
CA TRP A 18 2.47 8.25 -2.34
C TRP A 18 2.77 8.70 -0.91
N THR A 19 3.32 7.80 -0.05
CA THR A 19 3.77 8.16 1.31
C THR A 19 4.90 9.19 1.24
N VAL A 20 5.91 8.94 0.40
CA VAL A 20 7.01 9.88 0.16
C VAL A 20 6.47 11.22 -0.35
N ALA A 21 5.61 11.21 -1.37
CA ALA A 21 5.04 12.42 -1.94
C ALA A 21 4.23 13.23 -0.92
N THR A 22 3.44 12.57 -0.09
CA THR A 22 2.64 13.22 0.96
C THR A 22 3.54 13.90 2.00
N LEU A 23 4.61 13.24 2.42
CA LEU A 23 5.58 13.78 3.38
C LEU A 23 6.35 14.97 2.79
N VAL A 24 6.83 14.87 1.54
CA VAL A 24 7.51 15.98 0.84
C VAL A 24 6.59 17.22 0.78
N ARG A 25 5.34 17.05 0.36
CA ARG A 25 4.38 18.16 0.26
C ARG A 25 4.01 18.78 1.61
N ALA A 26 4.14 17.99 2.68
CA ALA A 26 3.99 18.48 4.05
C ALA A 26 5.27 19.13 4.62
N GLY A 27 6.38 19.19 3.85
CA GLY A 27 7.66 19.70 4.30
C GLY A 27 8.34 18.83 5.35
N VAL A 28 8.01 17.53 5.41
CA VAL A 28 8.56 16.59 6.39
C VAL A 28 9.71 15.81 5.75
N PRO A 29 10.92 15.83 6.36
CA PRO A 29 12.05 15.06 5.86
C PRO A 29 11.75 13.58 5.73
N VAL A 30 12.05 13.02 4.56
CA VAL A 30 11.76 11.63 4.23
C VAL A 30 12.93 10.95 3.53
N VAL A 31 13.23 9.73 3.97
CA VAL A 31 14.18 8.82 3.34
C VAL A 31 13.37 7.73 2.63
N ALA A 32 13.53 7.67 1.31
CA ALA A 32 12.97 6.63 0.47
C ALA A 32 13.98 5.47 0.39
N PHE A 33 13.73 4.40 1.14
CA PHE A 33 14.57 3.21 1.21
C PHE A 33 13.97 2.09 0.37
N ASP A 34 14.72 1.60 -0.62
CA ASP A 34 14.27 0.50 -1.48
C ASP A 34 15.46 -0.32 -1.98
N LEU A 35 15.21 -1.58 -2.37
CA LEU A 35 16.21 -2.44 -3.02
C LEU A 35 16.48 -1.98 -4.45
N GLY A 36 15.46 -1.53 -5.15
CA GLY A 36 15.51 -1.04 -6.52
C GLY A 36 16.02 0.40 -6.63
N ASP A 37 16.14 0.85 -7.87
CA ASP A 37 16.52 2.22 -8.25
C ASP A 37 15.52 2.86 -9.23
N ASP A 38 14.45 2.14 -9.60
CA ASP A 38 13.44 2.61 -10.53
C ASP A 38 12.51 3.64 -9.88
N THR A 39 12.80 4.91 -10.05
CA THR A 39 12.04 6.04 -9.51
C THR A 39 10.81 6.43 -10.33
N ARG A 40 10.38 5.65 -11.34
CA ARG A 40 9.28 6.01 -12.24
C ARG A 40 7.98 6.37 -11.51
N ARG A 41 7.62 5.66 -10.41
CA ARG A 41 6.42 5.96 -9.63
C ARG A 41 6.54 7.26 -8.84
N LEU A 42 7.72 7.56 -8.31
CA LEU A 42 7.98 8.86 -7.69
C LEU A 42 7.86 9.98 -8.73
N ARG A 43 8.48 9.83 -9.91
CA ARG A 43 8.40 10.81 -11.03
C ARG A 43 7.01 10.95 -11.63
N LEU A 44 6.17 9.93 -11.49
CA LEU A 44 4.77 10.00 -11.91
C LEU A 44 3.96 10.93 -10.98
N ILE A 45 4.35 11.05 -9.71
CA ILE A 45 3.58 11.70 -8.64
C ILE A 45 4.19 13.05 -8.25
N LEU A 46 5.52 13.14 -8.18
CA LEU A 46 6.29 14.30 -7.77
C LEU A 46 6.80 15.08 -8.98
N SER A 47 6.87 16.40 -8.85
CA SER A 47 7.64 17.24 -9.77
C SER A 47 9.15 16.99 -9.58
N ASP A 48 9.96 17.43 -10.55
CA ASP A 48 11.41 17.32 -10.43
C ASP A 48 11.94 18.11 -9.21
N GLU A 49 11.34 19.26 -8.89
CA GLU A 49 11.68 20.05 -7.71
C GLU A 49 11.34 19.32 -6.41
N GLU A 50 10.12 18.75 -6.30
CA GLU A 50 9.72 17.93 -5.15
C GLU A 50 10.63 16.71 -4.98
N LEU A 51 11.04 16.08 -6.08
CA LEU A 51 11.92 14.91 -6.03
C LEU A 51 13.32 15.22 -5.47
N THR A 52 13.82 16.45 -5.63
CA THR A 52 15.12 16.86 -5.03
C THR A 52 15.09 16.88 -3.51
N GLN A 53 13.90 16.90 -2.89
CA GLN A 53 13.73 16.90 -1.43
C GLN A 53 13.73 15.48 -0.85
N VAL A 54 13.75 14.43 -1.69
CA VAL A 54 13.75 13.04 -1.27
C VAL A 54 15.15 12.50 -1.11
N ALA A 55 15.50 12.03 0.08
CA ALA A 55 16.73 11.26 0.28
C ALA A 55 16.52 9.82 -0.22
N LEU A 56 17.04 9.50 -1.41
CA LEU A 56 16.97 8.15 -1.97
C LEU A 56 18.10 7.29 -1.39
N VAL A 57 17.76 6.20 -0.73
CA VAL A 57 18.71 5.24 -0.15
C VAL A 57 18.43 3.84 -0.70
N ARG A 58 19.40 3.30 -1.43
CA ARG A 58 19.34 1.91 -1.86
C ARG A 58 19.73 0.99 -0.72
N GLY A 59 18.86 0.02 -0.39
CA GLY A 59 19.12 -0.93 0.68
C GLY A 59 18.19 -2.13 0.66
N ASP A 60 18.61 -3.19 1.34
CA ASP A 60 17.90 -4.45 1.42
C ASP A 60 17.38 -4.65 2.86
N THR A 61 16.10 -4.93 3.02
CA THR A 61 15.50 -5.24 4.34
C THR A 61 15.96 -6.59 4.88
N THR A 62 16.46 -7.48 4.05
CA THR A 62 17.07 -8.75 4.49
C THR A 62 18.45 -8.56 5.12
N ASP A 63 19.12 -7.43 4.83
CA ASP A 63 20.34 -6.97 5.51
C ASP A 63 20.00 -5.96 6.62
N ARG A 64 19.94 -6.45 7.85
CA ARG A 64 19.66 -5.61 9.02
C ARG A 64 20.61 -4.39 9.13
N ALA A 65 21.90 -4.59 8.85
CA ALA A 65 22.87 -3.50 8.93
C ALA A 65 22.57 -2.40 7.89
N SER A 66 21.98 -2.73 6.74
CA SER A 66 21.51 -1.75 5.76
C SER A 66 20.42 -0.84 6.33
N ILE A 67 19.45 -1.41 7.06
CA ILE A 67 18.39 -0.65 7.73
C ILE A 67 18.98 0.24 8.82
N GLU A 68 19.82 -0.31 9.67
CA GLU A 68 20.44 0.40 10.80
C GLU A 68 21.26 1.61 10.34
N ARG A 69 22.07 1.45 9.27
CA ARG A 69 22.80 2.57 8.67
C ARG A 69 21.87 3.69 8.21
N ALA A 70 20.74 3.35 7.56
CA ALA A 70 19.78 4.36 7.10
C ALA A 70 19.10 5.07 8.28
N LEU A 71 18.68 4.33 9.31
CA LEU A 71 18.08 4.87 10.52
C LEU A 71 18.99 5.86 11.23
N ASP A 72 20.29 5.53 11.33
CA ASP A 72 21.27 6.34 12.08
C ASP A 72 21.79 7.53 11.27
N ALA A 73 22.13 7.32 10.00
CA ALA A 73 22.64 8.39 9.12
C ALA A 73 21.64 9.53 8.91
N HIS A 74 20.35 9.24 8.98
CA HIS A 74 19.29 10.21 8.76
C HIS A 74 18.52 10.58 10.04
N GLU A 75 18.96 10.12 11.22
CA GLU A 75 18.35 10.42 12.52
C GLU A 75 16.82 10.16 12.54
N ILE A 76 16.40 9.03 11.96
CA ILE A 76 14.98 8.69 11.77
C ILE A 76 14.23 8.61 13.08
N THR A 77 13.04 9.19 13.10
CA THR A 77 12.13 9.21 14.26
C THR A 77 10.83 8.46 14.03
N GLN A 78 10.44 8.21 12.77
CA GLN A 78 9.26 7.45 12.36
C GLN A 78 9.62 6.47 11.23
N VAL A 79 9.02 5.27 11.27
CA VAL A 79 9.21 4.25 10.24
C VAL A 79 7.87 3.85 9.62
N VAL A 80 7.80 3.84 8.29
CA VAL A 80 6.72 3.24 7.52
C VAL A 80 7.31 2.09 6.71
N HIS A 81 7.01 0.85 7.13
CA HIS A 81 7.55 -0.36 6.52
C HIS A 81 6.55 -0.96 5.52
N LEU A 82 6.84 -0.79 4.22
CA LEU A 82 6.01 -1.26 3.11
C LEU A 82 6.74 -2.25 2.19
N ALA A 83 8.04 -2.46 2.40
CA ALA A 83 8.84 -3.38 1.59
C ALA A 83 8.29 -4.82 1.69
N ALA A 84 7.92 -5.38 0.56
CA ALA A 84 7.42 -6.75 0.45
C ALA A 84 7.43 -7.23 -0.99
N LEU A 85 7.63 -8.54 -1.18
CA LEU A 85 7.32 -9.23 -2.42
C LEU A 85 5.82 -9.52 -2.50
N LEU A 86 5.26 -9.48 -3.71
CA LEU A 86 3.85 -9.78 -3.98
C LEU A 86 3.63 -11.25 -4.35
N ILE A 87 2.37 -11.66 -4.38
CA ILE A 87 1.92 -13.05 -4.57
C ILE A 87 2.65 -13.78 -5.73
N PRO A 88 2.78 -13.22 -6.97
CA PRO A 88 3.42 -13.97 -8.06
C PRO A 88 4.86 -14.38 -7.75
N LEU A 89 5.64 -13.48 -7.16
CA LEU A 89 7.05 -13.76 -6.81
C LEU A 89 7.17 -14.74 -5.63
N ILE A 90 6.32 -14.60 -4.63
CA ILE A 90 6.30 -15.52 -3.48
C ILE A 90 5.83 -16.90 -3.90
N LYS A 91 4.86 -17.01 -4.82
CA LYS A 91 4.42 -18.32 -5.35
C LYS A 91 5.54 -19.02 -6.13
N ALA A 92 6.40 -18.26 -6.82
CA ALA A 92 7.54 -18.80 -7.56
C ALA A 92 8.66 -19.27 -6.62
N ASP A 93 8.92 -18.56 -5.53
CA ASP A 93 9.95 -18.90 -4.52
C ASP A 93 9.43 -18.55 -3.10
N PRO A 94 8.69 -19.48 -2.46
CA PRO A 94 8.16 -19.25 -1.12
C PRO A 94 9.23 -19.02 -0.03
N PRO A 95 10.37 -19.74 -0.01
CA PRO A 95 11.46 -19.46 0.94
C PRO A 95 12.03 -18.06 0.80
N TYR A 96 12.32 -17.60 -0.43
CA TYR A 96 12.79 -16.23 -0.66
C TYR A 96 11.70 -15.20 -0.31
N GLY A 97 10.44 -15.52 -0.62
CA GLY A 97 9.29 -14.71 -0.18
C GLY A 97 9.23 -14.52 1.33
N ALA A 98 9.45 -15.59 2.11
CA ALA A 98 9.51 -15.53 3.56
C ALA A 98 10.74 -14.76 4.06
N LEU A 99 11.90 -14.93 3.42
CA LEU A 99 13.12 -14.17 3.74
C LEU A 99 12.86 -12.66 3.63
N VAL A 100 12.27 -12.21 2.53
CA VAL A 100 12.00 -10.78 2.33
C VAL A 100 10.85 -10.30 3.21
N ASN A 101 9.72 -11.01 3.21
CA ASN A 101 8.50 -10.50 3.84
C ASN A 101 8.44 -10.73 5.35
N VAL A 102 9.03 -11.81 5.86
CA VAL A 102 9.04 -12.09 7.31
C VAL A 102 10.36 -11.66 7.93
N VAL A 103 11.49 -12.23 7.47
CA VAL A 103 12.79 -11.88 8.07
C VAL A 103 13.11 -10.41 7.87
N GLY A 104 12.83 -9.84 6.67
CA GLY A 104 12.97 -8.41 6.42
C GLY A 104 12.16 -7.55 7.40
N THR A 105 10.91 -7.93 7.70
CA THR A 105 10.08 -7.25 8.69
C THR A 105 10.66 -7.39 10.10
N LEU A 106 11.12 -8.59 10.50
CA LEU A 106 11.77 -8.81 11.78
C LEU A 106 13.04 -7.94 11.94
N ASN A 107 13.83 -7.78 10.88
CA ASN A 107 15.00 -6.89 10.87
C ASN A 107 14.62 -5.43 11.12
N VAL A 108 13.49 -4.96 10.55
CA VAL A 108 12.99 -3.59 10.83
C VAL A 108 12.61 -3.47 12.31
N PHE A 109 11.81 -4.40 12.85
CA PHE A 109 11.43 -4.39 14.26
C PHE A 109 12.64 -4.43 15.20
N ALA A 110 13.61 -5.32 14.93
CA ALA A 110 14.84 -5.42 15.70
C ALA A 110 15.67 -4.12 15.66
N SER A 111 15.74 -3.47 14.51
CA SER A 111 16.45 -2.20 14.36
C SER A 111 15.76 -1.05 15.09
N VAL A 112 14.41 -1.03 15.10
CA VAL A 112 13.60 -0.07 15.86
C VAL A 112 13.75 -0.29 17.37
N LYS A 113 13.70 -1.55 17.84
CA LYS A 113 13.89 -1.93 19.24
C LYS A 113 15.15 -1.28 19.84
N GLU A 114 16.25 -1.30 19.14
CA GLU A 114 17.52 -0.74 19.62
C GLU A 114 17.56 0.80 19.61
N ARG A 115 16.50 1.45 19.07
CA ARG A 115 16.43 2.92 18.92
C ARG A 115 15.14 3.52 19.49
N LEU A 116 14.51 2.86 20.47
CA LEU A 116 13.27 3.34 21.12
C LEU A 116 13.41 4.69 21.81
N ASN A 117 14.63 5.10 22.13
CA ASN A 117 14.93 6.43 22.66
C ASN A 117 14.75 7.54 21.59
N ARG A 118 14.74 7.20 20.30
CA ARG A 118 14.64 8.13 19.18
C ARG A 118 13.44 7.84 18.30
N ILE A 119 13.24 6.58 17.90
CA ILE A 119 12.12 6.17 17.04
C ILE A 119 10.86 6.06 17.88
N ARG A 120 9.85 6.86 17.53
CA ARG A 120 8.62 7.03 18.30
C ARG A 120 7.40 6.36 17.64
N GLY A 121 7.52 5.96 16.38
CA GLY A 121 6.42 5.35 15.66
C GLY A 121 6.89 4.39 14.59
N LEU A 122 6.17 3.27 14.50
CA LEU A 122 6.34 2.23 13.49
C LEU A 122 4.98 1.84 12.95
N ALA A 123 4.76 2.09 11.66
CA ALA A 123 3.66 1.51 10.90
C ALA A 123 4.17 0.48 9.91
N TYR A 124 3.43 -0.59 9.69
CA TYR A 124 3.81 -1.61 8.71
C TYR A 124 2.62 -2.12 7.90
N ALA A 125 2.88 -2.56 6.66
CA ALA A 125 1.86 -3.11 5.80
C ALA A 125 1.63 -4.60 6.09
N SER A 126 0.45 -4.92 6.63
CA SER A 126 -0.18 -6.22 6.51
C SER A 126 -1.01 -6.27 5.21
N SER A 127 -2.06 -7.06 5.13
CA SER A 127 -2.93 -7.18 3.95
C SER A 127 -4.22 -7.89 4.30
N ILE A 128 -5.30 -7.61 3.58
CA ILE A 128 -6.52 -8.42 3.65
C ILE A 128 -6.30 -9.85 3.17
N ALA A 129 -5.19 -10.14 2.49
CA ALA A 129 -4.79 -11.50 2.16
C ALA A 129 -4.47 -12.38 3.39
N ALA A 130 -4.46 -11.80 4.60
CA ALA A 130 -4.48 -12.53 5.87
C ALA A 130 -5.83 -13.27 6.11
N TYR A 131 -6.86 -12.98 5.32
CA TYR A 131 -8.17 -13.62 5.38
C TYR A 131 -8.46 -14.47 4.14
N ASP A 132 -9.47 -15.31 4.26
CA ASP A 132 -10.14 -16.07 3.21
C ASP A 132 -11.60 -15.59 3.08
N ARG A 133 -12.26 -15.91 1.97
CA ARG A 133 -13.71 -15.72 1.78
C ARG A 133 -14.54 -16.43 2.85
N ALA A 134 -14.10 -17.59 3.33
CA ALA A 134 -14.75 -18.31 4.42
C ALA A 134 -14.74 -17.56 5.76
N ASP A 135 -13.87 -16.55 5.90
CA ASP A 135 -13.83 -15.66 7.07
C ASP A 135 -14.88 -14.54 7.00
N ASP A 136 -15.68 -14.47 5.91
CA ASP A 136 -16.75 -13.47 5.75
C ASP A 136 -18.01 -13.91 6.53
N PRO A 137 -18.34 -13.20 7.62
CA PRO A 137 -19.51 -13.54 8.44
C PRO A 137 -20.85 -13.00 7.90
N GLY A 138 -20.84 -12.38 6.69
CA GLY A 138 -22.00 -11.70 6.11
C GLY A 138 -22.27 -10.29 6.69
N HIS A 139 -21.32 -9.76 7.43
CA HIS A 139 -21.27 -8.37 7.92
C HIS A 139 -19.81 -7.90 7.91
N PRO A 140 -19.49 -6.60 8.10
CA PRO A 140 -18.11 -6.12 8.09
C PRO A 140 -17.20 -6.90 9.05
N VAL A 141 -16.10 -7.45 8.52
CA VAL A 141 -15.15 -8.29 9.28
C VAL A 141 -14.38 -7.44 10.29
N PRO A 142 -14.47 -7.75 11.61
CA PRO A 142 -13.69 -7.05 12.63
C PRO A 142 -12.18 -7.24 12.47
N ALA A 143 -11.40 -6.27 12.93
CA ALA A 143 -9.94 -6.32 12.83
C ALA A 143 -9.27 -7.42 13.67
N ASP A 144 -9.93 -7.88 14.72
CA ASP A 144 -9.48 -8.96 15.63
C ASP A 144 -9.89 -10.37 15.16
N THR A 145 -10.61 -10.48 14.04
CA THR A 145 -10.95 -11.77 13.44
C THR A 145 -9.68 -12.53 13.07
N VAL A 146 -9.61 -13.79 13.47
CA VAL A 146 -8.55 -14.70 13.05
C VAL A 146 -8.82 -15.15 11.62
N GLY A 147 -7.96 -14.73 10.69
CA GLY A 147 -8.10 -15.09 9.28
C GLY A 147 -7.42 -16.43 8.94
N HIS A 148 -7.83 -17.03 7.81
CA HIS A 148 -7.33 -18.29 7.28
C HIS A 148 -6.73 -18.08 5.89
N PRO A 149 -5.49 -17.53 5.77
CA PRO A 149 -4.93 -17.12 4.50
C PRO A 149 -4.74 -18.28 3.52
N LEU A 150 -5.07 -18.06 2.25
CA LEU A 150 -4.96 -19.05 1.16
C LEU A 150 -3.62 -18.98 0.41
N THR A 151 -2.72 -18.08 0.79
CA THR A 151 -1.45 -17.87 0.09
C THR A 151 -0.28 -17.74 1.06
N HIS A 152 0.92 -18.12 0.61
CA HIS A 152 2.15 -17.86 1.37
C HIS A 152 2.31 -16.36 1.71
N TYR A 153 1.86 -15.48 0.83
CA TYR A 153 1.85 -14.04 1.09
C TYR A 153 0.99 -13.68 2.31
N GLY A 154 -0.24 -14.20 2.37
CA GLY A 154 -1.14 -13.98 3.50
C GLY A 154 -0.58 -14.58 4.80
N VAL A 155 -0.02 -15.79 4.75
CA VAL A 155 0.68 -16.43 5.89
C VAL A 155 1.84 -15.54 6.37
N ASN A 156 2.66 -15.00 5.44
CA ASN A 156 3.75 -14.10 5.81
C ASN A 156 3.24 -12.83 6.49
N LYS A 157 2.11 -12.28 6.04
CA LYS A 157 1.49 -11.10 6.67
C LYS A 157 0.97 -11.40 8.07
N GLN A 158 0.32 -12.54 8.30
CA GLN A 158 -0.06 -12.99 9.65
C GLN A 158 1.15 -13.21 10.55
N ALA A 159 2.23 -13.79 10.03
CA ALA A 159 3.47 -13.97 10.79
C ALA A 159 4.02 -12.62 11.27
N ASN A 160 3.96 -11.57 10.43
CA ASN A 160 4.38 -10.23 10.79
C ASN A 160 3.49 -9.62 11.89
N GLU A 161 2.17 -9.83 11.82
CA GLU A 161 1.23 -9.38 12.86
C GLU A 161 1.51 -10.05 14.19
N GLY A 162 1.73 -11.38 14.17
CA GLY A 162 2.13 -12.14 15.36
C GLY A 162 3.46 -11.66 15.93
N ALA A 163 4.47 -11.44 15.07
CA ALA A 163 5.77 -10.94 15.48
C ALA A 163 5.68 -9.53 16.10
N ALA A 164 4.90 -8.62 15.50
CA ALA A 164 4.69 -7.28 16.05
C ALA A 164 4.14 -7.33 17.48
N ARG A 165 3.16 -8.22 17.71
CA ARG A 165 2.60 -8.43 19.04
C ARG A 165 3.68 -8.92 20.05
N ILE A 166 4.57 -9.84 19.66
CA ILE A 166 5.64 -10.34 20.53
C ILE A 166 6.68 -9.24 20.78
N TYR A 167 7.08 -8.48 19.77
CA TYR A 167 7.98 -7.33 19.97
C TYR A 167 7.41 -6.28 20.95
N TRP A 168 6.09 -6.11 20.99
CA TRP A 168 5.47 -5.28 22.02
C TRP A 168 5.57 -5.91 23.41
N LEU A 169 5.19 -7.20 23.55
CA LEU A 169 5.14 -7.87 24.84
C LEU A 169 6.52 -8.02 25.49
N ASP A 170 7.54 -8.35 24.69
CA ASP A 170 8.88 -8.65 25.18
C ASP A 170 9.76 -7.39 25.28
N ASP A 171 9.58 -6.46 24.36
CA ASP A 171 10.54 -5.37 24.12
C ASP A 171 9.91 -3.97 24.16
N GLY A 172 8.61 -3.84 24.26
CA GLY A 172 7.91 -2.56 24.29
C GLY A 172 7.91 -1.81 22.94
N VAL A 173 8.13 -2.52 21.81
CA VAL A 173 8.07 -1.93 20.48
C VAL A 173 6.61 -1.75 20.05
N ALA A 174 6.07 -0.57 20.26
CA ALA A 174 4.72 -0.23 19.82
C ALA A 174 4.68 -0.10 18.29
N SER A 175 3.59 -0.55 17.67
CA SER A 175 3.44 -0.50 16.22
C SER A 175 1.97 -0.54 15.78
N VAL A 176 1.73 -0.06 14.55
CA VAL A 176 0.41 -0.15 13.90
C VAL A 176 0.55 -0.89 12.57
N GLY A 177 -0.06 -2.05 12.48
CA GLY A 177 -0.24 -2.80 11.24
C GLY A 177 -1.52 -2.37 10.52
N LEU A 178 -1.45 -2.14 9.24
CA LEU A 178 -2.62 -1.85 8.41
C LEU A 178 -2.78 -2.94 7.35
N ARG A 179 -4.04 -3.36 7.11
CA ARG A 179 -4.43 -4.35 6.08
C ARG A 179 -5.13 -3.65 4.91
N PRO A 180 -4.37 -3.15 3.90
CA PRO A 180 -4.99 -2.65 2.68
C PRO A 180 -5.74 -3.74 1.92
N TYR A 181 -6.81 -3.36 1.19
CA TYR A 181 -7.51 -4.22 0.25
C TYR A 181 -7.04 -3.94 -1.18
N ILE A 182 -7.85 -3.30 -2.00
CA ILE A 182 -7.45 -2.89 -3.34
C ILE A 182 -7.05 -1.42 -3.33
N VAL A 183 -5.74 -1.20 -3.30
CA VAL A 183 -5.21 0.16 -3.48
C VAL A 183 -5.23 0.48 -4.98
N TYR A 184 -5.82 1.62 -5.35
CA TYR A 184 -5.90 2.11 -6.72
C TYR A 184 -5.34 3.54 -6.84
N GLY A 185 -5.07 3.95 -8.07
CA GLY A 185 -4.58 5.30 -8.35
C GLY A 185 -3.28 5.29 -9.17
N PRO A 186 -2.72 6.47 -9.47
CA PRO A 186 -1.50 6.60 -10.26
C PRO A 186 -0.34 5.78 -9.69
N GLY A 187 0.33 5.02 -10.57
CA GLY A 187 1.46 4.16 -10.22
C GLY A 187 1.08 2.73 -9.79
N ARG A 188 -0.22 2.39 -9.69
CA ARG A 188 -0.67 1.02 -9.43
C ARG A 188 -0.77 0.24 -10.75
N ASP A 189 0.26 -0.52 -11.09
CA ASP A 189 0.49 -1.10 -12.42
C ASP A 189 0.76 -2.61 -12.42
N THR A 190 0.81 -3.29 -11.26
CA THR A 190 1.19 -4.70 -11.17
C THR A 190 0.28 -5.51 -10.24
N GLY A 191 0.11 -6.80 -10.58
CA GLY A 191 -0.71 -7.76 -9.84
C GLY A 191 -2.19 -7.73 -10.22
N LEU A 192 -2.91 -8.82 -9.93
CA LEU A 192 -4.32 -9.01 -10.28
C LEU A 192 -5.21 -7.83 -9.84
N THR A 193 -5.02 -7.37 -8.61
CA THR A 193 -5.80 -6.27 -8.03
C THR A 193 -5.39 -4.89 -8.53
N ALA A 194 -4.46 -4.77 -9.50
CA ALA A 194 -4.19 -3.52 -10.19
C ALA A 194 -5.22 -3.22 -11.30
N ALA A 195 -6.03 -4.21 -11.68
CA ALA A 195 -6.97 -4.09 -12.81
C ALA A 195 -7.87 -2.84 -12.79
N PRO A 196 -8.44 -2.37 -11.66
CA PRO A 196 -9.17 -1.11 -11.64
C PRO A 196 -8.31 0.10 -12.05
N SER A 197 -7.05 0.17 -11.58
CA SER A 197 -6.14 1.28 -11.95
C SER A 197 -5.71 1.20 -13.41
N LEU A 198 -5.49 -0.02 -13.92
CA LEU A 198 -5.18 -0.23 -15.34
C LEU A 198 -6.36 0.12 -16.24
N ALA A 199 -7.60 -0.17 -15.81
CA ALA A 199 -8.80 0.27 -16.50
C ALA A 199 -8.90 1.81 -16.56
N MET A 200 -8.56 2.52 -15.46
CA MET A 200 -8.52 3.98 -15.42
C MET A 200 -7.43 4.54 -16.35
N ALA A 201 -6.25 3.88 -16.41
CA ALA A 201 -5.18 4.28 -17.30
C ALA A 201 -5.55 4.05 -18.79
N ALA A 202 -6.18 2.92 -19.11
CA ALA A 202 -6.71 2.63 -20.44
C ALA A 202 -7.79 3.65 -20.83
N ALA A 203 -8.72 3.95 -19.94
CA ALA A 203 -9.76 4.95 -20.17
C ALA A 203 -9.18 6.35 -20.42
N ALA A 204 -8.11 6.73 -19.72
CA ALA A 204 -7.40 7.99 -19.95
C ALA A 204 -6.80 8.07 -21.37
N ALA A 205 -6.44 6.93 -21.96
CA ALA A 205 -5.96 6.79 -23.35
C ALA A 205 -7.10 6.61 -24.38
N GLY A 206 -8.36 6.57 -23.93
CA GLY A 206 -9.51 6.28 -24.79
C GLY A 206 -9.62 4.80 -25.19
N GLU A 207 -9.01 3.91 -24.43
CA GLU A 207 -8.97 2.46 -24.68
C GLU A 207 -9.90 1.69 -23.75
N GLY A 208 -10.39 0.53 -24.23
CA GLY A 208 -11.14 -0.42 -23.40
C GLY A 208 -10.23 -1.25 -22.51
N TYR A 209 -10.81 -1.86 -21.47
CA TYR A 209 -10.09 -2.75 -20.58
C TYR A 209 -11.01 -3.85 -20.04
N HIS A 210 -10.43 -5.01 -19.71
CA HIS A 210 -11.15 -6.10 -19.04
C HIS A 210 -10.61 -6.33 -17.63
N ILE A 211 -11.48 -6.17 -16.62
CA ILE A 211 -11.17 -6.44 -15.21
C ILE A 211 -11.45 -7.93 -14.95
N PRO A 212 -10.44 -8.76 -14.59
CA PRO A 212 -10.60 -10.22 -14.51
C PRO A 212 -11.18 -10.67 -13.16
N PHE A 213 -12.10 -9.92 -12.60
CA PHE A 213 -12.89 -10.26 -11.42
C PHE A 213 -14.10 -9.34 -11.28
N GLY A 214 -15.06 -9.75 -10.43
CA GLY A 214 -16.30 -9.03 -10.15
C GLY A 214 -16.62 -8.99 -8.66
N GLY A 215 -17.91 -8.85 -8.37
CA GLY A 215 -18.43 -8.80 -7.00
C GLY A 215 -18.15 -7.47 -6.29
N ARG A 216 -18.24 -7.50 -4.95
CA ARG A 216 -17.96 -6.34 -4.10
C ARG A 216 -16.52 -6.34 -3.65
N ILE A 217 -15.91 -5.16 -3.65
CA ILE A 217 -14.52 -4.90 -3.28
C ILE A 217 -14.44 -3.61 -2.48
N MET A 218 -13.41 -3.47 -1.64
CA MET A 218 -13.09 -2.17 -1.04
C MET A 218 -11.95 -1.52 -1.82
N LEU A 219 -12.19 -0.31 -2.30
CA LEU A 219 -11.22 0.49 -3.06
C LEU A 219 -10.65 1.59 -2.18
N GLN A 220 -9.32 1.67 -2.12
CA GLN A 220 -8.58 2.68 -1.36
C GLN A 220 -7.68 3.46 -2.30
N HIS A 221 -7.91 4.78 -2.42
CA HIS A 221 -7.00 5.59 -3.22
C HIS A 221 -5.59 5.60 -2.59
N ALA A 222 -4.56 5.49 -3.41
CA ALA A 222 -3.18 5.33 -2.94
C ALA A 222 -2.69 6.48 -2.04
N ALA A 223 -3.16 7.71 -2.30
CA ALA A 223 -2.86 8.85 -1.43
C ALA A 223 -3.54 8.74 -0.06
N ASP A 224 -4.76 8.18 0.01
CA ASP A 224 -5.49 8.02 1.28
C ASP A 224 -4.87 6.89 2.10
N ALA A 225 -4.50 5.78 1.44
CA ALA A 225 -3.73 4.72 2.07
C ALA A 225 -2.40 5.25 2.62
N ALA A 226 -1.67 6.06 1.86
CA ALA A 226 -0.43 6.69 2.30
C ALA A 226 -0.65 7.60 3.54
N ALA A 227 -1.70 8.42 3.53
CA ALA A 227 -2.06 9.27 4.67
C ALA A 227 -2.36 8.43 5.93
N ALA A 228 -3.07 7.31 5.77
CA ALA A 228 -3.33 6.39 6.87
C ALA A 228 -2.04 5.76 7.44
N PHE A 229 -1.08 5.35 6.60
CA PHE A 229 0.22 4.85 7.05
C PHE A 229 1.04 5.92 7.78
N ILE A 230 1.01 7.17 7.32
CA ILE A 230 1.66 8.28 8.00
C ILE A 230 1.00 8.55 9.36
N ALA A 231 -0.34 8.59 9.41
CA ALA A 231 -1.08 8.73 10.66
C ALA A 231 -0.79 7.59 11.63
N ALA A 232 -0.72 6.35 11.13
CA ALA A 232 -0.36 5.17 11.92
C ALA A 232 1.05 5.26 12.52
N ALA A 233 2.03 5.73 11.75
CA ALA A 233 3.39 5.93 12.25
C ALA A 233 3.50 7.11 13.24
N ARG A 234 2.58 8.07 13.19
CA ARG A 234 2.50 9.19 14.16
C ARG A 234 1.72 8.85 15.41
N ALA A 235 0.84 7.85 15.32
CA ALA A 235 0.06 7.44 16.46
C ALA A 235 1.00 6.84 17.53
N ALA A 236 1.15 7.56 18.64
CA ALA A 236 1.86 7.07 19.82
C ALA A 236 0.99 6.01 20.50
N THR A 237 0.86 4.83 19.88
CA THR A 237 0.17 3.70 20.50
C THR A 237 1.04 3.14 21.63
N ALA A 238 0.40 2.74 22.72
CA ALA A 238 1.10 2.08 23.81
C ALA A 238 1.02 0.54 23.66
N GLU A 239 0.87 0.04 22.41
CA GLU A 239 0.73 -1.38 22.11
C GLU A 239 0.99 -1.67 20.62
N ALA A 240 1.09 -2.95 20.25
CA ALA A 240 1.05 -3.38 18.87
C ALA A 240 -0.41 -3.66 18.48
N ARG A 241 -0.93 -2.91 17.49
CA ARG A 241 -2.29 -3.04 16.97
C ARG A 241 -2.31 -3.31 15.49
N VAL A 242 -3.33 -4.02 15.04
CA VAL A 242 -3.57 -4.28 13.62
C VAL A 242 -4.99 -3.84 13.27
N PHE A 243 -5.15 -3.16 12.14
CA PHE A 243 -6.44 -2.68 11.68
C PHE A 243 -6.67 -3.02 10.22
N ASN A 244 -7.92 -3.26 9.85
CA ASN A 244 -8.34 -3.24 8.47
C ASN A 244 -8.33 -1.78 7.99
N LEU A 245 -7.78 -1.54 6.80
CA LEU A 245 -7.77 -0.20 6.23
C LEU A 245 -9.16 0.15 5.71
N GLY A 246 -9.66 1.33 6.08
CA GLY A 246 -10.96 1.83 5.66
C GLY A 246 -11.06 2.06 4.14
N GLY A 247 -12.21 2.47 3.72
CA GLY A 247 -12.60 2.72 2.32
C GLY A 247 -14.02 2.21 2.05
N GLY A 248 -14.64 2.69 1.00
CA GLY A 248 -16.00 2.27 0.63
C GLY A 248 -16.02 0.88 -0.01
N SER A 249 -16.94 0.02 0.45
CA SER A 249 -17.25 -1.23 -0.26
C SER A 249 -18.14 -0.90 -1.46
N VAL A 250 -17.67 -1.23 -2.66
CA VAL A 250 -18.35 -0.96 -3.92
C VAL A 250 -18.43 -2.22 -4.79
N HIS A 251 -19.41 -2.31 -5.66
CA HIS A 251 -19.39 -3.35 -6.68
C HIS A 251 -18.47 -2.94 -7.84
N VAL A 252 -17.79 -3.91 -8.49
CA VAL A 252 -16.91 -3.62 -9.63
C VAL A 252 -17.64 -2.83 -10.73
N ARG A 253 -18.94 -3.10 -10.95
CA ARG A 253 -19.78 -2.31 -11.89
C ARG A 253 -19.86 -0.83 -11.53
N ASP A 254 -19.88 -0.49 -10.24
CA ASP A 254 -19.95 0.91 -9.80
C ASP A 254 -18.61 1.62 -10.06
N CYS A 255 -17.50 0.88 -9.92
CA CYS A 255 -16.17 1.36 -10.30
C CYS A 255 -16.11 1.62 -11.83
N ILE A 256 -16.63 0.71 -12.66
CA ILE A 256 -16.71 0.90 -14.11
C ILE A 256 -17.56 2.12 -14.45
N ALA A 257 -18.74 2.25 -13.86
CA ALA A 257 -19.60 3.40 -14.08
C ALA A 257 -18.91 4.73 -13.68
N ALA A 258 -18.07 4.75 -12.64
CA ALA A 258 -17.27 5.90 -12.27
C ALA A 258 -16.18 6.20 -13.31
N ILE A 259 -15.53 5.15 -13.89
CA ILE A 259 -14.55 5.31 -14.97
C ILE A 259 -15.22 5.89 -16.22
N GLU A 260 -16.39 5.38 -16.62
CA GLU A 260 -17.14 5.86 -17.77
C GLU A 260 -17.64 7.29 -17.59
N ARG A 261 -18.00 7.70 -16.38
CA ARG A 261 -18.31 9.12 -16.09
C ARG A 261 -17.08 10.02 -16.24
N ALA A 262 -15.89 9.55 -15.85
CA ALA A 262 -14.64 10.29 -15.98
C ALA A 262 -14.10 10.30 -17.41
N ALA A 263 -14.46 9.29 -18.23
CA ALA A 263 -14.03 9.11 -19.60
C ALA A 263 -15.20 8.56 -20.46
N PRO A 264 -16.19 9.40 -20.83
CA PRO A 264 -17.37 8.95 -21.60
C PRO A 264 -17.06 8.30 -22.94
N GLU A 265 -15.89 8.59 -23.50
CA GLU A 265 -15.40 7.98 -24.75
C GLU A 265 -15.16 6.47 -24.68
N VAL A 266 -15.11 5.89 -23.46
CA VAL A 266 -14.94 4.44 -23.27
C VAL A 266 -16.22 3.75 -22.77
N GLU A 267 -17.37 4.41 -22.82
CA GLU A 267 -18.65 3.84 -22.40
C GLU A 267 -18.90 2.48 -23.07
N GLY A 268 -19.25 1.46 -22.27
CA GLY A 268 -19.46 0.07 -22.70
C GLY A 268 -18.20 -0.69 -23.14
N ARG A 269 -17.00 -0.09 -22.99
CA ARG A 269 -15.72 -0.72 -23.40
C ARG A 269 -14.88 -1.20 -22.24
N ILE A 270 -15.30 -0.94 -21.00
CA ILE A 270 -14.71 -1.54 -19.80
C ILE A 270 -15.62 -2.69 -19.38
N THR A 271 -15.05 -3.90 -19.33
CA THR A 271 -15.79 -5.13 -19.00
C THR A 271 -15.20 -5.79 -17.76
N PHE A 272 -15.90 -6.77 -17.19
CA PHE A 272 -15.42 -7.50 -16.01
C PHE A 272 -15.96 -8.94 -15.99
N ASP A 273 -15.25 -9.83 -15.26
CA ASP A 273 -15.74 -11.18 -14.94
C ASP A 273 -16.64 -11.15 -13.71
N ASP A 274 -17.59 -12.09 -13.64
CA ASP A 274 -18.48 -12.21 -12.47
C ASP A 274 -17.80 -12.91 -11.26
N GLU A 275 -16.61 -13.48 -11.46
CA GLU A 275 -15.88 -14.20 -10.41
C GLU A 275 -15.38 -13.25 -9.33
N GLN A 276 -15.86 -13.48 -8.11
CA GLN A 276 -15.47 -12.68 -6.95
C GLN A 276 -14.08 -13.06 -6.44
N LEU A 277 -13.31 -12.07 -5.99
CA LEU A 277 -12.04 -12.29 -5.30
C LEU A 277 -12.22 -13.19 -4.06
N PRO A 278 -11.21 -14.02 -3.71
CA PRO A 278 -11.28 -14.96 -2.59
C PRO A 278 -11.03 -14.26 -1.23
N PHE A 279 -11.71 -13.14 -1.01
CA PHE A 279 -11.59 -12.35 0.22
C PHE A 279 -13.00 -11.92 0.69
N PRO A 280 -13.17 -11.61 1.99
CA PRO A 280 -14.37 -10.95 2.48
C PRO A 280 -14.67 -9.66 1.73
N GLN A 281 -15.94 -9.33 1.61
CA GLN A 281 -16.40 -8.20 0.79
C GLN A 281 -16.30 -6.86 1.51
N GLU A 282 -16.32 -6.87 2.85
CA GLU A 282 -16.39 -5.68 3.67
C GLU A 282 -15.67 -5.88 5.01
N PHE A 283 -14.97 -4.84 5.45
CA PHE A 283 -14.20 -4.83 6.69
C PHE A 283 -14.61 -3.66 7.58
N GLU A 284 -14.62 -3.89 8.91
CA GLU A 284 -14.81 -2.84 9.90
C GLU A 284 -13.61 -1.91 9.93
N ALA A 285 -13.84 -0.60 9.86
CA ALA A 285 -12.80 0.43 9.87
C ALA A 285 -12.95 1.47 11.01
N GLU A 286 -14.05 1.46 11.76
CA GLU A 286 -14.32 2.44 12.81
C GLU A 286 -13.28 2.42 13.93
N THR A 287 -12.74 1.22 14.23
CA THR A 287 -11.70 1.06 15.25
C THR A 287 -10.39 1.73 14.84
N LEU A 288 -10.06 1.73 13.54
CA LEU A 288 -8.93 2.46 12.98
C LEU A 288 -9.08 3.97 13.23
N GLU A 289 -10.22 4.56 12.84
CA GLU A 289 -10.46 6.00 12.98
C GLU A 289 -10.55 6.44 14.44
N ARG A 290 -11.09 5.62 15.33
CA ARG A 290 -11.05 5.88 16.77
C ARG A 290 -9.62 5.93 17.32
N THR A 291 -8.69 5.20 16.73
CA THR A 291 -7.30 5.12 17.19
C THR A 291 -6.42 6.22 16.58
N LEU A 292 -6.55 6.44 15.26
CA LEU A 292 -5.70 7.37 14.51
C LEU A 292 -6.28 8.79 14.41
N GLY A 293 -7.54 8.98 14.79
CA GLY A 293 -8.31 10.16 14.47
C GLY A 293 -8.99 10.05 13.10
N PRO A 294 -9.75 11.09 12.70
CA PRO A 294 -10.48 11.06 11.44
C PRO A 294 -9.53 10.95 10.25
N LEU A 295 -9.79 9.96 9.41
CA LEU A 295 -9.12 9.76 8.13
C LEU A 295 -10.05 10.24 7.00
N SER A 296 -9.46 10.85 5.99
CA SER A 296 -10.22 11.28 4.82
C SER A 296 -10.12 10.21 3.74
N TRP A 297 -11.27 9.68 3.32
CA TRP A 297 -11.38 8.73 2.22
C TRP A 297 -12.04 9.43 1.04
N ARG A 298 -11.37 9.43 -0.11
CA ARG A 298 -11.93 10.00 -1.33
C ARG A 298 -13.19 9.23 -1.76
N PRO A 299 -14.29 9.93 -2.06
CA PRO A 299 -15.41 9.30 -2.76
C PRO A 299 -14.94 8.65 -4.05
N LEU A 300 -15.56 7.51 -4.43
CA LEU A 300 -15.15 6.74 -5.60
C LEU A 300 -15.04 7.59 -6.87
N ASP A 301 -16.07 8.38 -7.16
CA ASP A 301 -16.11 9.24 -8.37
C ASP A 301 -14.96 10.27 -8.38
N GLU A 302 -14.62 10.82 -7.24
CA GLU A 302 -13.53 11.79 -7.11
C GLU A 302 -12.18 11.10 -7.35
N GLY A 303 -11.89 10.00 -6.67
CA GLY A 303 -10.63 9.29 -6.81
C GLY A 303 -10.42 8.72 -8.21
N VAL A 304 -11.48 8.20 -8.84
CA VAL A 304 -11.45 7.73 -10.23
C VAL A 304 -11.18 8.89 -11.18
N ARG A 305 -11.92 9.99 -11.06
CA ARG A 305 -11.74 11.19 -11.89
C ARG A 305 -10.31 11.75 -11.77
N GLU A 306 -9.82 11.91 -10.54
CA GLU A 306 -8.44 12.38 -10.31
C GLU A 306 -7.40 11.46 -10.93
N THR A 307 -7.60 10.15 -10.87
CA THR A 307 -6.70 9.15 -11.45
C THR A 307 -6.68 9.24 -12.99
N VAL A 308 -7.85 9.29 -13.63
CA VAL A 308 -7.98 9.42 -15.11
C VAL A 308 -7.35 10.74 -15.59
N GLU A 309 -7.67 11.86 -14.91
CA GLU A 309 -7.11 13.17 -15.24
C GLU A 309 -5.59 13.20 -15.05
N HIS A 310 -5.08 12.52 -14.02
CA HIS A 310 -3.64 12.42 -13.80
C HIS A 310 -2.94 11.73 -14.96
N TYR A 311 -3.43 10.57 -15.39
CA TYR A 311 -2.85 9.86 -16.55
C TYR A 311 -2.95 10.66 -17.84
N ARG A 312 -4.04 11.40 -18.08
CA ARG A 312 -4.16 12.32 -19.21
C ARG A 312 -3.11 13.42 -19.18
N ARG A 313 -2.87 14.04 -18.02
CA ARG A 313 -1.81 15.07 -17.87
C ARG A 313 -0.42 14.52 -18.17
N VAL A 314 -0.10 13.34 -17.64
CA VAL A 314 1.20 12.70 -17.87
C VAL A 314 1.40 12.35 -19.34
N ALA A 315 0.40 11.79 -20.00
CA ALA A 315 0.45 11.48 -21.43
C ALA A 315 0.64 12.73 -22.30
N ALA A 316 0.06 13.86 -21.91
CA ALA A 316 0.21 15.13 -22.64
C ALA A 316 1.62 15.73 -22.54
N VAL A 317 2.35 15.45 -21.44
CA VAL A 317 3.72 15.97 -21.20
C VAL A 317 4.80 15.02 -21.74
N SER A 318 4.53 13.73 -21.82
CA SER A 318 5.44 12.69 -22.33
C SER A 318 4.80 11.96 -23.51
N PRO A 319 5.10 12.33 -24.77
CA PRO A 319 4.58 11.61 -25.93
C PRO A 319 5.36 10.31 -26.18
N ALA A 320 5.27 9.33 -25.29
CA ALA A 320 5.74 7.98 -25.55
C ALA A 320 4.72 6.98 -24.96
N PRO A 321 4.29 5.96 -25.74
CA PRO A 321 3.20 5.09 -25.32
C PRO A 321 3.63 4.22 -24.13
N VAL A 322 2.89 4.31 -23.05
CA VAL A 322 2.84 3.25 -22.05
C VAL A 322 2.10 2.08 -22.70
N SER A 323 2.82 1.23 -23.38
CA SER A 323 2.29 -0.01 -23.93
C SER A 323 1.92 -0.92 -22.75
N PRO A 324 0.68 -1.36 -22.60
CA PRO A 324 0.33 -2.40 -21.65
C PRO A 324 0.96 -3.70 -22.15
N ARG A 325 2.11 -4.08 -21.64
CA ARG A 325 2.64 -5.43 -21.86
C ARG A 325 1.82 -6.41 -21.04
N GLY A 326 0.68 -6.81 -21.60
CA GLY A 326 0.07 -8.07 -21.27
C GLY A 326 0.90 -9.17 -21.95
N GLU A 327 1.68 -9.91 -21.19
CA GLU A 327 2.14 -11.20 -21.64
C GLU A 327 1.09 -12.25 -21.26
N PRO A 328 0.54 -12.98 -22.23
CA PRO A 328 -0.12 -14.23 -21.95
C PRO A 328 1.01 -15.28 -21.78
N GLY A 329 1.39 -15.55 -20.56
CA GLY A 329 2.33 -16.60 -20.24
C GLY A 329 1.63 -17.93 -20.08
N SER A 330 1.86 -18.85 -21.00
CA SER A 330 1.62 -20.29 -20.93
C SER A 330 2.19 -20.94 -19.66
#